data_0fa8de5ebfa109ebc42ba29fe774c7c0
#
_entry.id   0fa8de5ebfa109ebc42ba29fe774c7c0
#
_cell.length_a   1.000
_cell.length_b   1.000
_cell.length_c   1.000
_cell.angle_alpha   90.00
_cell.angle_beta   90.00
_cell.angle_gamma   90.00
#
_symmetry.space_group_name_H-M   'P 1'
#
loop_
_entity.id
_entity.type
_entity.pdbx_description
1 polymer ?
#
loop_
_entity_poly.entity_id
_entity_poly.type
_entity_poly.pdbx_seq_one_letter_code
_entity_poly.pdbx_strand_id
1 'polypeptide(L)'
;MQLHTVFSLAAAVGLLTTLPASAADVKGAKDPDFLKRITGSEIIWYGFAKFDEMPIALEKVQYDYGASAFKDTKKQVVEGQRTTIYYKLPGDASTLEAVRQYQEMLGEAGYKTLFTAADDNLDDGYNRFVAQIFPQAKKTDSLQYLHEFNHSQQRYAALEGTGPNGAPIYISLYAFIIEDGSGSGYSTMATEHDIQKGNCILRVDVLQTKPMDQRMSVVKAAEIEQTIAKTGRIAIYGVYFDTDKADIKPESEAALTEMAAAINAAPGKKFLIVGHTDNQGGLDPNQELSKRRAASVAAALAAKYNVPAAAIIPVGVGMAAPIAPNTDDAGRAKNRRVEIVAM
;
A
#
# COMPACT_ATOMS: atom_id res chain seq x y z
N MET A 1 81.70 -2.50 -27.47
CA MET A 1 80.52 -2.59 -28.32
C MET A 1 79.35 -2.80 -27.35
N GLN A 2 78.76 -1.68 -26.89
CA GLN A 2 77.65 -1.69 -25.87
C GLN A 2 76.34 -1.41 -26.64
N LEU A 3 75.41 -2.36 -26.57
CA LEU A 3 74.07 -2.21 -27.08
C LEU A 3 73.24 -1.43 -26.05
N HIS A 4 72.69 -0.29 -26.42
CA HIS A 4 71.65 0.42 -25.67
C HIS A 4 70.27 -0.08 -26.06
N THR A 5 69.56 -0.68 -25.03
CA THR A 5 68.17 -1.09 -25.20
C THR A 5 67.27 0.09 -24.78
N VAL A 6 66.51 0.60 -25.75
CA VAL A 6 65.51 1.66 -25.49
C VAL A 6 64.19 1.01 -25.09
N PHE A 7 63.74 1.24 -23.85
CA PHE A 7 62.38 0.88 -23.38
C PHE A 7 61.39 1.98 -23.78
N SER A 8 60.49 1.64 -24.67
CA SER A 8 59.32 2.47 -24.99
C SER A 8 58.22 2.24 -23.94
N LEU A 9 57.88 3.29 -23.20
CA LEU A 9 56.76 3.30 -22.27
C LEU A 9 55.47 3.66 -23.01
N ALA A 10 54.62 2.68 -23.26
CA ALA A 10 53.27 2.92 -23.80
C ALA A 10 52.34 3.38 -22.70
N ALA A 11 51.93 4.63 -22.73
CA ALA A 11 50.91 5.17 -21.85
C ALA A 11 49.53 4.66 -22.30
N ALA A 12 48.92 3.78 -21.50
CA ALA A 12 47.53 3.38 -21.67
C ALA A 12 46.63 4.52 -21.15
N VAL A 13 46.01 5.24 -22.07
CA VAL A 13 44.90 6.19 -21.75
C VAL A 13 43.66 5.36 -21.47
N GLY A 14 43.36 5.15 -20.21
CA GLY A 14 42.10 4.56 -19.77
C GLY A 14 40.93 5.53 -20.07
N LEU A 15 40.08 5.19 -21.03
CA LEU A 15 38.78 5.82 -21.19
C LEU A 15 37.95 5.51 -19.93
N LEU A 16 37.85 6.47 -19.04
CA LEU A 16 36.80 6.47 -18.00
C LEU A 16 35.47 6.71 -18.73
N THR A 17 34.76 5.63 -19.05
CA THR A 17 33.33 5.72 -19.38
C THR A 17 32.59 6.13 -18.13
N THR A 18 32.27 7.39 -18.00
CA THR A 18 31.28 7.85 -17.03
C THR A 18 29.95 7.18 -17.38
N LEU A 19 29.55 6.18 -16.58
CA LEU A 19 28.19 5.69 -16.62
C LEU A 19 27.28 6.90 -16.35
N PRO A 20 26.21 7.12 -17.15
CA PRO A 20 25.28 8.18 -16.87
C PRO A 20 24.76 7.96 -15.45
N ALA A 21 24.78 9.02 -14.64
CA ALA A 21 24.17 8.99 -13.33
C ALA A 21 22.70 8.57 -13.52
N SER A 22 22.30 7.44 -12.97
CA SER A 22 20.89 7.07 -12.92
C SER A 22 20.15 8.21 -12.22
N ALA A 23 19.14 8.77 -12.87
CA ALA A 23 18.30 9.75 -12.21
C ALA A 23 17.73 9.11 -10.93
N ALA A 24 17.59 9.89 -9.89
CA ALA A 24 17.21 9.35 -8.59
C ALA A 24 15.69 9.13 -8.53
N ASP A 25 15.28 8.00 -7.97
CA ASP A 25 13.88 7.73 -7.66
C ASP A 25 13.24 8.89 -6.88
N VAL A 26 11.96 9.13 -7.09
CA VAL A 26 11.21 10.12 -6.30
C VAL A 26 11.32 9.82 -4.81
N LYS A 27 11.42 10.87 -4.01
CA LYS A 27 11.65 10.77 -2.56
C LYS A 27 10.58 9.90 -1.87
N GLY A 28 11.05 8.91 -1.13
CA GLY A 28 10.19 8.01 -0.34
C GLY A 28 9.60 6.85 -1.13
N ALA A 29 9.89 6.77 -2.43
CA ALA A 29 9.49 5.62 -3.23
C ALA A 29 10.25 4.36 -2.82
N LYS A 30 9.57 3.23 -2.90
CA LYS A 30 10.17 1.91 -2.73
C LYS A 30 9.37 0.86 -3.49
N ASP A 31 10.08 -0.13 -4.01
CA ASP A 31 9.44 -1.31 -4.56
C ASP A 31 8.81 -2.16 -3.44
N PRO A 32 7.69 -2.86 -3.70
CA PRO A 32 7.25 -3.95 -2.84
C PRO A 32 8.34 -5.03 -2.74
N ASP A 33 8.59 -5.58 -1.56
CA ASP A 33 9.70 -6.51 -1.30
C ASP A 33 9.73 -7.76 -2.21
N PHE A 34 8.57 -8.16 -2.72
CA PHE A 34 8.43 -9.31 -3.61
C PHE A 34 8.50 -8.94 -5.11
N LEU A 35 8.54 -7.66 -5.47
CA LEU A 35 8.51 -7.18 -6.84
C LEU A 35 9.87 -6.58 -7.22
N LYS A 36 10.54 -7.19 -8.17
CA LYS A 36 11.80 -6.67 -8.71
C LYS A 36 11.50 -5.75 -9.89
N ARG A 37 12.12 -4.58 -9.92
CA ARG A 37 12.05 -3.70 -11.10
C ARG A 37 13.00 -4.12 -12.20
N ILE A 38 12.72 -3.73 -13.43
CA ILE A 38 13.63 -3.85 -14.58
C ILE A 38 14.88 -3.03 -14.28
N THR A 39 16.05 -3.61 -14.50
CA THR A 39 17.34 -2.95 -14.24
C THR A 39 17.47 -1.66 -15.06
N GLY A 40 17.91 -0.58 -14.42
CA GLY A 40 18.02 0.72 -15.05
C GLY A 40 16.74 1.53 -15.10
N SER A 41 15.63 1.02 -14.55
CA SER A 41 14.39 1.79 -14.40
C SER A 41 14.49 2.80 -13.28
N GLU A 42 13.82 3.94 -13.45
CA GLU A 42 13.68 5.02 -12.50
C GLU A 42 12.23 5.13 -12.03
N ILE A 43 11.99 5.26 -10.74
CA ILE A 43 10.65 5.56 -10.22
C ILE A 43 10.40 7.06 -10.38
N ILE A 44 9.52 7.41 -11.30
CA ILE A 44 9.15 8.79 -11.61
C ILE A 44 7.90 9.26 -10.83
N TRP A 45 7.13 8.32 -10.30
CA TRP A 45 6.00 8.61 -9.41
C TRP A 45 5.71 7.42 -8.50
N TYR A 46 5.27 7.73 -7.27
CA TYR A 46 4.94 6.74 -6.26
C TYR A 46 3.72 7.19 -5.44
N GLY A 47 2.77 6.29 -5.27
CA GLY A 47 1.60 6.47 -4.42
C GLY A 47 1.37 5.27 -3.50
N PHE A 48 0.99 5.56 -2.26
CA PHE A 48 0.62 4.54 -1.29
C PHE A 48 -0.67 4.92 -0.56
N ALA A 49 -1.63 4.01 -0.57
CA ALA A 49 -2.87 4.14 0.19
C ALA A 49 -3.02 2.95 1.14
N LYS A 50 -3.32 3.23 2.41
CA LYS A 50 -3.58 2.18 3.41
C LYS A 50 -4.83 1.37 3.08
N PHE A 51 -5.80 1.97 2.41
CA PHE A 51 -7.01 1.35 1.89
C PHE A 51 -7.51 2.14 0.70
N ASP A 52 -7.71 1.47 -0.41
CA ASP A 52 -8.18 2.04 -1.69
C ASP A 52 -8.85 0.94 -2.50
N GLU A 53 -9.53 1.31 -3.57
CA GLU A 53 -10.07 0.39 -4.56
C GLU A 53 -9.20 0.37 -5.82
N MET A 54 -9.16 -0.77 -6.51
CA MET A 54 -8.45 -0.93 -7.77
C MET A 54 -9.33 -1.67 -8.78
N PRO A 55 -9.76 -1.00 -9.85
CA PRO A 55 -10.39 -1.68 -10.98
C PRO A 55 -9.36 -2.52 -11.75
N ILE A 56 -9.74 -3.74 -12.11
CA ILE A 56 -8.96 -4.69 -12.89
C ILE A 56 -9.74 -5.03 -14.15
N ALA A 57 -9.20 -4.71 -15.31
CA ALA A 57 -9.82 -5.09 -16.57
C ALA A 57 -9.70 -6.61 -16.79
N LEU A 58 -10.78 -7.25 -17.19
CA LEU A 58 -10.85 -8.67 -17.52
C LEU A 58 -11.27 -8.90 -18.99
N GLU A 59 -11.48 -7.83 -19.74
CA GLU A 59 -11.74 -7.81 -21.17
C GLU A 59 -11.41 -6.44 -21.77
N LYS A 60 -11.54 -6.32 -23.10
CA LYS A 60 -11.39 -5.08 -23.86
C LYS A 60 -12.41 -4.03 -23.39
N VAL A 61 -11.93 -2.80 -23.17
CA VAL A 61 -12.79 -1.64 -22.93
C VAL A 61 -13.44 -1.18 -24.24
N GLN A 62 -14.75 -1.06 -24.26
CA GLN A 62 -15.51 -0.60 -25.41
C GLN A 62 -16.26 0.70 -25.09
N TYR A 63 -16.35 1.56 -26.09
CA TYR A 63 -17.08 2.82 -25.99
C TYR A 63 -18.17 2.92 -27.06
N ASP A 64 -19.38 3.30 -26.65
CA ASP A 64 -20.47 3.57 -27.56
C ASP A 64 -20.48 5.03 -27.95
N TYR A 65 -20.01 5.33 -29.16
CA TYR A 65 -19.96 6.70 -29.68
C TYR A 65 -21.32 7.30 -29.90
N GLY A 66 -22.34 6.50 -30.19
CA GLY A 66 -23.73 6.94 -30.38
C GLY A 66 -24.37 7.36 -29.05
N ALA A 67 -24.15 6.59 -28.00
CA ALA A 67 -24.62 6.87 -26.65
C ALA A 67 -23.69 7.79 -25.85
N SER A 68 -22.50 8.08 -26.37
CA SER A 68 -21.42 8.82 -25.66
C SER A 68 -21.10 8.22 -24.27
N ALA A 69 -21.08 6.90 -24.18
CA ALA A 69 -20.91 6.16 -22.92
C ALA A 69 -20.02 4.93 -23.08
N PHE A 70 -19.37 4.52 -22.00
CA PHE A 70 -18.72 3.21 -21.97
C PHE A 70 -19.77 2.11 -22.00
N LYS A 71 -19.51 1.07 -22.81
CA LYS A 71 -20.26 -0.17 -22.71
C LYS A 71 -19.91 -0.88 -21.40
N ASP A 72 -20.80 -1.77 -20.98
CA ASP A 72 -20.51 -2.62 -19.82
C ASP A 72 -19.26 -3.44 -20.11
N THR A 73 -18.22 -3.19 -19.31
CA THR A 73 -16.92 -3.83 -19.44
C THR A 73 -16.71 -4.76 -18.25
N LYS A 74 -16.41 -6.02 -18.53
CA LYS A 74 -16.08 -6.97 -17.47
C LYS A 74 -14.82 -6.53 -16.74
N LYS A 75 -15.02 -6.09 -15.52
CA LYS A 75 -13.93 -5.69 -14.60
C LYS A 75 -14.23 -6.22 -13.21
N GLN A 76 -13.18 -6.45 -12.46
CA GLN A 76 -13.24 -6.72 -11.02
C GLN A 76 -12.75 -5.48 -10.27
N VAL A 77 -13.46 -5.07 -9.24
CA VAL A 77 -12.98 -4.04 -8.30
C VAL A 77 -12.55 -4.75 -7.04
N VAL A 78 -11.32 -4.53 -6.64
CA VAL A 78 -10.72 -5.10 -5.42
C VAL A 78 -10.35 -3.99 -4.45
N GLU A 79 -10.48 -4.26 -3.16
CA GLU A 79 -10.22 -3.27 -2.09
C GLU A 79 -9.10 -3.75 -1.16
N GLY A 80 -8.28 -2.83 -0.71
CA GLY A 80 -7.18 -3.14 0.19
C GLY A 80 -6.10 -2.07 0.24
N GLN A 81 -4.92 -2.47 0.69
CA GLN A 81 -3.74 -1.62 0.66
C GLN A 81 -3.19 -1.57 -0.76
N ARG A 82 -3.07 -0.36 -1.30
CA ARG A 82 -2.62 -0.14 -2.68
C ARG A 82 -1.31 0.61 -2.75
N THR A 83 -0.42 0.13 -3.61
CA THR A 83 0.80 0.81 -4.04
C THR A 83 0.72 1.01 -5.54
N THR A 84 0.94 2.23 -6.02
CA THR A 84 1.02 2.57 -7.44
C THR A 84 2.39 3.14 -7.72
N ILE A 85 3.07 2.60 -8.73
CA ILE A 85 4.41 3.02 -9.13
C ILE A 85 4.43 3.29 -10.63
N TYR A 86 5.05 4.39 -11.03
CA TYR A 86 5.38 4.63 -12.42
C TYR A 86 6.89 4.57 -12.60
N TYR A 87 7.32 3.72 -13.51
CA TYR A 87 8.70 3.60 -13.92
C TYR A 87 8.89 4.22 -15.29
N LYS A 88 9.93 5.04 -15.43
CA LYS A 88 10.57 5.29 -16.73
C LYS A 88 11.57 4.15 -16.96
N LEU A 89 11.37 3.40 -18.02
CA LEU A 89 12.24 2.27 -18.37
C LEU A 89 13.49 2.73 -19.12
N PRO A 90 14.55 1.90 -19.19
CA PRO A 90 15.70 2.15 -20.05
C PRO A 90 15.29 2.43 -21.49
N GLY A 91 16.05 3.25 -22.20
CA GLY A 91 15.66 3.77 -23.51
C GLY A 91 15.50 2.73 -24.63
N ASP A 92 15.97 1.51 -24.45
CA ASP A 92 15.82 0.38 -25.36
C ASP A 92 14.69 -0.60 -24.97
N ALA A 93 14.05 -0.39 -23.83
CA ALA A 93 12.99 -1.27 -23.34
C ALA A 93 11.68 -1.10 -24.14
N SER A 94 11.08 -2.20 -24.56
CA SER A 94 9.78 -2.22 -25.21
C SER A 94 8.65 -2.50 -24.19
N THR A 95 7.43 -2.09 -24.54
CA THR A 95 6.25 -2.41 -23.71
C THR A 95 5.99 -3.91 -23.62
N LEU A 96 6.31 -4.64 -24.69
CA LEU A 96 6.17 -6.10 -24.71
C LEU A 96 7.14 -6.77 -23.74
N GLU A 97 8.41 -6.38 -23.79
CA GLU A 97 9.44 -6.89 -22.90
C GLU A 97 9.10 -6.58 -21.44
N ALA A 98 8.74 -5.33 -21.16
CA ALA A 98 8.38 -4.90 -19.82
C ALA A 98 7.26 -5.77 -19.21
N VAL A 99 6.15 -5.92 -19.90
CA VAL A 99 5.00 -6.68 -19.36
C VAL A 99 5.33 -8.18 -19.28
N ARG A 100 6.04 -8.75 -20.25
CA ARG A 100 6.43 -10.17 -20.23
C ARG A 100 7.38 -10.53 -19.09
N GLN A 101 8.41 -9.72 -18.83
CA GLN A 101 9.34 -9.97 -17.74
C GLN A 101 8.61 -10.01 -16.39
N TYR A 102 7.66 -9.10 -16.16
CA TYR A 102 6.84 -9.15 -14.94
C TYR A 102 5.89 -10.37 -14.91
N GLN A 103 5.27 -10.71 -16.05
CA GLN A 103 4.42 -11.91 -16.10
C GLN A 103 5.20 -13.19 -15.84
N GLU A 104 6.41 -13.33 -16.38
CA GLU A 104 7.28 -14.48 -16.14
C GLU A 104 7.73 -14.55 -14.68
N MET A 105 8.29 -13.47 -14.14
CA MET A 105 8.73 -13.39 -12.74
C MET A 105 7.59 -13.70 -11.76
N LEU A 106 6.43 -13.10 -11.98
CA LEU A 106 5.26 -13.31 -11.12
C LEU A 106 4.66 -14.70 -11.32
N GLY A 107 4.68 -15.24 -12.55
CA GLY A 107 4.26 -16.62 -12.85
C GLY A 107 5.11 -17.65 -12.11
N GLU A 108 6.44 -17.47 -12.07
CA GLU A 108 7.34 -18.29 -11.26
C GLU A 108 7.03 -18.21 -9.75
N ALA A 109 6.55 -17.06 -9.28
CA ALA A 109 6.09 -16.87 -7.91
C ALA A 109 4.64 -17.36 -7.66
N GLY A 110 4.01 -18.01 -8.65
CA GLY A 110 2.68 -18.62 -8.52
C GLY A 110 1.50 -17.69 -8.83
N TYR A 111 1.75 -16.49 -9.36
CA TYR A 111 0.68 -15.59 -9.80
C TYR A 111 0.09 -16.05 -11.14
N LYS A 112 -1.23 -15.89 -11.28
CA LYS A 112 -1.97 -16.23 -12.51
C LYS A 112 -2.33 -14.97 -13.27
N THR A 113 -2.10 -14.95 -14.58
CA THR A 113 -2.62 -13.90 -15.45
C THR A 113 -4.13 -14.06 -15.60
N LEU A 114 -4.88 -13.01 -15.25
CA LEU A 114 -6.33 -12.93 -15.38
C LEU A 114 -6.72 -12.41 -16.77
N PHE A 115 -6.00 -11.42 -17.27
CA PHE A 115 -6.23 -10.81 -18.57
C PHE A 115 -4.94 -10.17 -19.08
N THR A 116 -4.73 -10.20 -20.39
CA THR A 116 -3.66 -9.46 -21.06
C THR A 116 -4.10 -9.04 -22.45
N ALA A 117 -3.74 -7.82 -22.84
CA ALA A 117 -4.07 -7.28 -24.17
C ALA A 117 -3.08 -6.16 -24.56
N ALA A 118 -3.12 -5.76 -25.83
CA ALA A 118 -2.31 -4.69 -26.37
C ALA A 118 -3.10 -3.90 -27.43
N ASP A 119 -2.81 -2.61 -27.51
CA ASP A 119 -3.30 -1.69 -28.53
C ASP A 119 -4.82 -1.84 -28.80
N ASP A 120 -5.24 -2.12 -30.03
CA ASP A 120 -6.65 -2.25 -30.41
C ASP A 120 -7.41 -3.36 -29.66
N ASN A 121 -6.71 -4.26 -28.97
CA ASN A 121 -7.33 -5.25 -28.09
C ASN A 121 -7.52 -4.75 -26.65
N LEU A 122 -7.03 -3.55 -26.32
CA LEU A 122 -7.27 -2.90 -25.03
C LEU A 122 -8.52 -2.05 -25.05
N ASP A 123 -8.66 -1.18 -26.06
CA ASP A 123 -9.80 -0.28 -26.19
C ASP A 123 -10.11 0.04 -27.67
N ASP A 124 -11.08 0.91 -27.87
CA ASP A 124 -11.50 1.39 -29.21
C ASP A 124 -10.79 2.69 -29.60
N GLY A 125 -9.64 3.00 -28.98
CA GLY A 125 -8.84 4.22 -29.22
C GLY A 125 -9.14 5.37 -28.26
N TYR A 126 -8.45 6.50 -28.45
CA TYR A 126 -8.58 7.72 -27.63
C TYR A 126 -8.36 7.50 -26.13
N ASN A 127 -7.44 6.60 -25.75
CA ASN A 127 -7.12 6.31 -24.34
C ASN A 127 -8.33 5.90 -23.48
N ARG A 128 -9.33 5.26 -24.08
CA ARG A 128 -10.56 4.81 -23.37
C ARG A 128 -10.25 3.83 -22.27
N PHE A 129 -9.22 2.99 -22.46
CA PHE A 129 -8.73 2.07 -21.42
C PHE A 129 -8.32 2.82 -20.15
N VAL A 130 -7.50 3.84 -20.30
CA VAL A 130 -7.02 4.65 -19.17
C VAL A 130 -8.18 5.34 -18.47
N ALA A 131 -9.12 5.94 -19.23
CA ALA A 131 -10.27 6.63 -18.67
C ALA A 131 -11.18 5.69 -17.84
N GLN A 132 -11.29 4.42 -18.24
CA GLN A 132 -12.18 3.44 -17.60
C GLN A 132 -11.51 2.68 -16.45
N ILE A 133 -10.23 2.36 -16.57
CA ILE A 133 -9.50 1.48 -15.62
C ILE A 133 -8.66 2.28 -14.63
N PHE A 134 -8.21 3.48 -15.01
CA PHE A 134 -7.42 4.35 -14.14
C PHE A 134 -8.10 5.73 -13.94
N PRO A 135 -9.35 5.78 -13.45
CA PRO A 135 -10.20 6.96 -13.50
C PRO A 135 -9.71 8.17 -12.69
N GLN A 136 -8.67 8.02 -11.90
CA GLN A 136 -8.22 9.12 -11.04
C GLN A 136 -6.69 9.21 -10.89
N ALA A 137 -6.00 9.68 -11.91
CA ALA A 137 -4.91 10.59 -11.59
C ALA A 137 -5.60 11.93 -11.26
N LYS A 138 -5.65 12.33 -9.99
CA LYS A 138 -6.29 13.57 -9.55
C LYS A 138 -5.76 14.73 -10.37
N LYS A 139 -6.62 15.68 -10.74
CA LYS A 139 -6.36 16.85 -11.60
C LYS A 139 -5.20 17.77 -11.16
N THR A 140 -4.57 17.51 -10.05
CA THR A 140 -3.46 18.27 -9.49
C THR A 140 -2.09 17.63 -9.69
N ASP A 141 -2.05 16.37 -10.12
CA ASP A 141 -0.80 15.64 -10.25
C ASP A 141 -0.39 15.53 -11.71
N SER A 142 0.87 15.70 -11.92
CA SER A 142 1.61 15.55 -13.18
C SER A 142 1.27 14.28 -13.99
N LEU A 143 0.64 13.28 -13.35
CA LEU A 143 0.20 12.03 -13.97
C LEU A 143 -0.94 12.20 -14.98
N GLN A 144 -1.82 13.21 -14.81
CA GLN A 144 -2.87 13.47 -15.78
C GLN A 144 -2.27 13.63 -17.17
N TYR A 145 -1.17 14.37 -17.26
CA TYR A 145 -0.51 14.63 -18.53
C TYR A 145 0.09 13.37 -19.16
N LEU A 146 0.69 12.46 -18.39
CA LEU A 146 1.18 11.20 -18.94
C LEU A 146 0.10 10.36 -19.63
N HIS A 147 -1.16 10.52 -19.23
CA HIS A 147 -2.29 9.77 -19.76
C HIS A 147 -3.13 10.53 -20.79
N GLU A 148 -2.97 11.85 -20.90
CA GLU A 148 -3.70 12.67 -21.88
C GLU A 148 -3.05 12.69 -23.26
N PHE A 149 -1.77 12.23 -23.36
CA PHE A 149 -1.07 12.21 -24.64
C PHE A 149 -1.32 10.96 -25.46
N ASN A 150 -1.11 11.11 -26.77
CA ASN A 150 -1.11 9.98 -27.68
C ASN A 150 -0.08 8.95 -27.22
N HIS A 151 -0.58 7.83 -26.78
CA HIS A 151 0.23 6.67 -26.46
C HIS A 151 0.20 5.72 -27.65
N SER A 152 1.32 5.08 -27.90
CA SER A 152 1.36 3.94 -28.80
C SER A 152 1.90 2.72 -28.06
N GLN A 153 1.79 1.58 -28.71
CA GLN A 153 2.27 0.30 -28.22
C GLN A 153 1.81 0.02 -26.77
N GLN A 154 0.55 0.35 -26.50
CA GLN A 154 -0.07 0.11 -25.19
C GLN A 154 -0.13 -1.39 -24.90
N ARG A 155 0.17 -1.76 -23.66
CA ARG A 155 0.07 -3.15 -23.21
C ARG A 155 -0.34 -3.24 -21.77
N TYR A 156 -1.25 -4.16 -21.51
CA TYR A 156 -1.81 -4.39 -20.18
C TYR A 156 -1.71 -5.86 -19.79
N ALA A 157 -1.49 -6.11 -18.50
CA ALA A 157 -1.71 -7.41 -17.89
C ALA A 157 -2.25 -7.24 -16.47
N ALA A 158 -3.20 -8.08 -16.10
CA ALA A 158 -3.70 -8.22 -14.74
C ALA A 158 -3.36 -9.61 -14.21
N LEU A 159 -2.87 -9.67 -12.99
CA LEU A 159 -2.47 -10.91 -12.33
C LEU A 159 -3.07 -10.99 -10.92
N GLU A 160 -3.29 -12.22 -10.48
CA GLU A 160 -3.73 -12.56 -9.12
C GLU A 160 -2.79 -13.58 -8.51
N GLY A 161 -2.46 -13.42 -7.24
CA GLY A 161 -1.63 -14.34 -6.48
C GLY A 161 -1.86 -14.23 -4.99
N THR A 162 -0.99 -14.90 -4.21
CA THR A 162 -1.05 -14.91 -2.76
C THR A 162 0.17 -14.18 -2.20
N GLY A 163 -0.07 -13.20 -1.35
CA GLY A 163 0.98 -12.44 -0.69
C GLY A 163 1.68 -13.20 0.42
N PRO A 164 2.79 -12.65 0.95
CA PRO A 164 3.57 -13.27 2.01
C PRO A 164 2.78 -13.60 3.29
N ASN A 165 1.70 -12.88 3.54
CA ASN A 165 0.81 -13.08 4.69
C ASN A 165 -0.42 -13.95 4.37
N GLY A 166 -0.46 -14.60 3.21
CA GLY A 166 -1.57 -15.44 2.76
C GLY A 166 -2.78 -14.69 2.20
N ALA A 167 -2.78 -13.36 2.19
CA ALA A 167 -3.87 -12.58 1.60
C ALA A 167 -3.75 -12.52 0.07
N PRO A 168 -4.87 -12.47 -0.67
CA PRO A 168 -4.84 -12.23 -2.11
C PRO A 168 -4.13 -10.93 -2.46
N ILE A 169 -3.27 -10.99 -3.48
CA ILE A 169 -2.64 -9.82 -4.11
C ILE A 169 -3.07 -9.76 -5.57
N TYR A 170 -3.46 -8.58 -6.00
CA TYR A 170 -3.75 -8.26 -7.39
C TYR A 170 -2.72 -7.28 -7.91
N ILE A 171 -2.23 -7.53 -9.12
CA ILE A 171 -1.23 -6.68 -9.78
C ILE A 171 -1.77 -6.29 -11.15
N SER A 172 -1.69 -4.99 -11.44
CA SER A 172 -2.04 -4.41 -12.73
C SER A 172 -0.78 -3.79 -13.33
N LEU A 173 -0.43 -4.21 -14.53
CA LEU A 173 0.68 -3.72 -15.32
C LEU A 173 0.14 -2.97 -16.53
N TYR A 174 0.59 -1.74 -16.75
CA TYR A 174 0.22 -0.97 -17.94
C TYR A 174 1.45 -0.25 -18.49
N ALA A 175 1.90 -0.67 -19.64
CA ALA A 175 3.07 -0.11 -20.34
C ALA A 175 2.65 0.62 -21.60
N PHE A 176 3.30 1.74 -21.91
CA PHE A 176 3.03 2.54 -23.10
C PHE A 176 4.28 3.34 -23.52
N ILE A 177 4.34 3.72 -24.80
CA ILE A 177 5.37 4.61 -25.34
C ILE A 177 4.82 6.03 -25.41
N ILE A 178 5.61 7.02 -24.98
CA ILE A 178 5.30 8.43 -25.13
C ILE A 178 5.47 8.83 -26.61
N GLU A 179 4.37 9.23 -27.26
CA GLU A 179 4.40 9.61 -28.69
C GLU A 179 4.61 11.11 -28.90
N ASP A 180 4.11 11.94 -28.03
CA ASP A 180 4.24 13.38 -28.16
C ASP A 180 5.09 13.95 -27.04
N GLY A 181 6.33 14.31 -27.36
CA GLY A 181 7.23 15.02 -26.46
C GLY A 181 7.13 16.55 -26.57
N SER A 182 6.23 17.06 -27.44
CA SER A 182 6.06 18.52 -27.66
C SER A 182 5.32 19.23 -26.55
N GLY A 183 4.92 18.49 -25.55
CA GLY A 183 4.27 18.97 -24.38
C GLY A 183 5.10 19.89 -23.55
N SER A 184 5.42 20.98 -24.11
CA SER A 184 5.96 22.16 -23.47
C SER A 184 5.09 22.54 -22.26
N GLY A 185 5.69 22.61 -21.09
CA GLY A 185 5.00 22.96 -19.85
C GLY A 185 4.33 21.77 -19.18
N TYR A 186 4.65 20.59 -19.66
CA TYR A 186 4.25 19.37 -18.99
C TYR A 186 4.80 19.38 -17.61
N SER A 187 4.17 18.89 -16.79
CA SER A 187 4.43 18.72 -15.40
C SER A 187 5.91 18.80 -15.01
N THR A 188 6.17 19.38 -13.89
CA THR A 188 7.45 19.33 -13.19
C THR A 188 8.10 17.94 -13.30
N MET A 189 7.29 16.88 -13.22
CA MET A 189 7.73 15.50 -13.34
C MET A 189 8.39 15.16 -14.69
N ALA A 190 7.81 15.60 -15.82
CA ALA A 190 8.40 15.32 -17.12
C ALA A 190 9.77 16.00 -17.28
N THR A 191 9.93 17.20 -16.71
CA THR A 191 11.20 17.93 -16.71
C THR A 191 12.21 17.33 -15.73
N GLU A 192 11.79 16.98 -14.52
CA GLU A 192 12.64 16.42 -13.47
C GLU A 192 13.19 15.06 -13.85
N HIS A 193 12.40 14.26 -14.57
CA HIS A 193 12.76 12.89 -14.98
C HIS A 193 13.12 12.76 -16.47
N ASP A 194 13.31 13.88 -17.17
CA ASP A 194 13.67 13.90 -18.59
C ASP A 194 12.82 12.94 -19.44
N ILE A 195 11.48 13.07 -19.31
CA ILE A 195 10.56 12.25 -20.07
C ILE A 195 10.40 12.81 -21.48
N GLN A 196 10.74 12.01 -22.46
CA GLN A 196 10.77 12.40 -23.86
C GLN A 196 9.95 11.44 -24.73
N LYS A 197 9.65 11.87 -25.95
CA LYS A 197 9.10 11.01 -27.00
C LYS A 197 9.96 9.74 -27.16
N GLY A 198 9.30 8.60 -27.26
CA GLY A 198 9.94 7.29 -27.37
C GLY A 198 10.22 6.63 -26.01
N ASN A 199 10.12 7.34 -24.89
CA ASN A 199 10.29 6.70 -23.59
C ASN A 199 9.17 5.68 -23.31
N CYS A 200 9.57 4.52 -22.82
CA CYS A 200 8.65 3.52 -22.32
C CYS A 200 8.34 3.81 -20.84
N ILE A 201 7.05 3.98 -20.54
CA ILE A 201 6.56 4.14 -19.17
C ILE A 201 5.82 2.88 -18.78
N LEU A 202 6.10 2.38 -17.58
CA LEU A 202 5.41 1.24 -16.99
C LEU A 202 4.74 1.69 -15.69
N ARG A 203 3.42 1.61 -15.65
CA ARG A 203 2.63 1.70 -14.42
C ARG A 203 2.46 0.31 -13.82
N VAL A 204 2.73 0.19 -12.52
CA VAL A 204 2.49 -1.01 -11.72
C VAL A 204 1.60 -0.63 -10.54
N ASP A 205 0.42 -1.21 -10.49
CA ASP A 205 -0.43 -1.16 -9.30
C ASP A 205 -0.37 -2.50 -8.59
N VAL A 206 -0.15 -2.46 -7.30
CA VAL A 206 -0.18 -3.63 -6.42
C VAL A 206 -1.22 -3.39 -5.35
N LEU A 207 -2.24 -4.23 -5.29
CA LEU A 207 -3.25 -4.18 -4.24
C LEU A 207 -3.24 -5.48 -3.44
N GLN A 208 -2.94 -5.36 -2.16
CA GLN A 208 -3.07 -6.44 -1.21
C GLN A 208 -4.41 -6.32 -0.49
N THR A 209 -5.27 -7.33 -0.65
CA THR A 209 -6.59 -7.29 -0.02
C THR A 209 -6.47 -7.26 1.50
N LYS A 210 -7.22 -6.38 2.12
CA LYS A 210 -7.38 -6.30 3.57
C LYS A 210 -8.70 -5.64 3.91
N PRO A 211 -9.30 -5.94 5.08
CA PRO A 211 -10.48 -5.22 5.53
C PRO A 211 -10.14 -3.76 5.82
N MET A 212 -11.11 -2.89 5.59
CA MET A 212 -11.03 -1.48 5.94
C MET A 212 -10.90 -1.32 7.47
N ASP A 213 -9.98 -0.47 7.88
CA ASP A 213 -9.88 -0.09 9.29
C ASP A 213 -11.19 0.59 9.75
N GLN A 214 -11.84 0.07 10.77
CA GLN A 214 -13.08 0.62 11.31
C GLN A 214 -12.78 1.88 12.12
N ARG A 215 -12.56 3.00 11.42
CA ARG A 215 -12.21 4.29 12.06
C ARG A 215 -13.43 5.12 12.50
N MET A 216 -14.64 4.77 12.05
CA MET A 216 -15.86 5.53 12.33
C MET A 216 -16.68 4.99 13.53
N SER A 217 -16.36 3.85 14.07
CA SER A 217 -17.03 3.31 15.26
C SER A 217 -16.18 3.49 16.51
N VAL A 218 -16.03 4.73 16.95
CA VAL A 218 -15.66 4.96 18.35
C VAL A 218 -16.89 4.65 19.19
N VAL A 219 -16.81 3.59 19.98
CA VAL A 219 -17.87 3.20 20.89
C VAL A 219 -18.08 4.33 21.88
N LYS A 220 -19.29 4.86 21.96
CA LYS A 220 -19.60 6.00 22.82
C LYS A 220 -19.62 5.62 24.30
N ALA A 221 -19.28 6.56 25.18
CA ALA A 221 -19.23 6.32 26.64
C ALA A 221 -20.51 5.67 27.16
N ALA A 222 -21.68 6.15 26.74
CA ALA A 222 -22.95 5.57 27.13
C ALA A 222 -23.14 4.09 26.71
N GLU A 223 -22.63 3.73 25.53
CA GLU A 223 -22.62 2.35 25.01
C GLU A 223 -21.66 1.48 25.81
N ILE A 224 -20.47 2.04 26.15
CA ILE A 224 -19.47 1.37 27.00
C ILE A 224 -20.11 1.04 28.37
N GLU A 225 -20.72 2.00 28.99
CA GLU A 225 -21.41 1.83 30.30
C GLU A 225 -22.52 0.77 30.25
N GLN A 226 -23.41 0.86 29.25
CA GLN A 226 -24.52 -0.10 29.07
C GLN A 226 -24.01 -1.52 28.82
N THR A 227 -23.00 -1.65 27.98
CA THR A 227 -22.45 -2.96 27.63
C THR A 227 -21.72 -3.58 28.82
N ILE A 228 -20.92 -2.81 29.55
CA ILE A 228 -20.25 -3.28 30.77
C ILE A 228 -21.31 -3.68 31.83
N ALA A 229 -22.34 -2.90 32.01
CA ALA A 229 -23.42 -3.24 32.97
C ALA A 229 -24.11 -4.55 32.60
N LYS A 230 -24.25 -4.87 31.33
CA LYS A 230 -24.94 -6.06 30.82
C LYS A 230 -24.04 -7.30 30.76
N THR A 231 -22.78 -7.13 30.39
CA THR A 231 -21.88 -8.26 30.02
C THR A 231 -20.63 -8.34 30.88
N GLY A 232 -20.37 -7.34 31.73
CA GLY A 232 -19.15 -7.22 32.53
C GLY A 232 -17.93 -6.68 31.77
N ARG A 233 -17.97 -6.61 30.44
CA ARG A 233 -16.84 -6.18 29.61
C ARG A 233 -17.28 -5.60 28.28
N ILE A 234 -16.38 -4.87 27.64
CA ILE A 234 -16.54 -4.40 26.25
C ILE A 234 -15.19 -4.35 25.53
N ALA A 235 -15.18 -4.77 24.27
CA ALA A 235 -14.03 -4.59 23.37
C ALA A 235 -14.04 -3.17 22.80
N ILE A 236 -12.93 -2.47 22.91
CA ILE A 236 -12.70 -1.15 22.35
C ILE A 236 -11.79 -1.28 21.14
N TYR A 237 -12.33 -0.98 19.98
CA TYR A 237 -11.60 -0.80 18.75
C TYR A 237 -11.29 0.68 18.57
N GLY A 238 -10.20 1.02 17.87
CA GLY A 238 -9.79 2.42 17.67
C GLY A 238 -8.67 2.86 18.62
N VAL A 239 -8.09 1.95 19.41
CA VAL A 239 -6.79 2.17 20.06
C VAL A 239 -5.71 1.53 19.19
N TYR A 240 -4.86 2.37 18.60
CA TYR A 240 -3.88 1.97 17.59
C TYR A 240 -2.45 2.05 18.10
N PHE A 241 -1.64 1.10 17.68
CA PHE A 241 -0.21 0.99 17.94
C PHE A 241 0.53 0.68 16.64
N ASP A 242 1.82 0.99 16.57
CA ASP A 242 2.67 0.45 15.50
C ASP A 242 2.95 -1.03 15.75
N THR A 243 3.42 -1.73 14.70
CA THR A 243 3.82 -3.13 14.82
C THR A 243 4.91 -3.26 15.89
N ASP A 244 4.72 -4.24 16.79
CA ASP A 244 5.60 -4.56 17.93
C ASP A 244 5.86 -3.42 18.92
N LYS A 245 5.13 -2.29 18.81
CA LYS A 245 5.24 -1.16 19.72
C LYS A 245 4.05 -1.05 20.67
N ALA A 246 4.25 -0.34 21.77
CA ALA A 246 3.24 0.00 22.78
C ALA A 246 2.92 1.51 22.80
N ASP A 247 3.56 2.31 21.94
CA ASP A 247 3.26 3.73 21.81
C ASP A 247 1.91 3.93 21.15
N ILE A 248 1.04 4.68 21.82
CA ILE A 248 -0.32 4.94 21.34
C ILE A 248 -0.24 5.98 20.22
N LYS A 249 -0.89 5.66 19.09
CA LYS A 249 -0.97 6.58 17.95
C LYS A 249 -1.98 7.71 18.20
N PRO A 250 -1.76 8.91 17.61
CA PRO A 250 -2.66 10.05 17.77
C PRO A 250 -4.11 9.75 17.37
N GLU A 251 -4.32 8.87 16.38
CA GLU A 251 -5.65 8.45 15.91
C GLU A 251 -6.49 7.74 16.98
N SER A 252 -5.88 7.35 18.11
CA SER A 252 -6.57 6.70 19.25
C SER A 252 -7.28 7.70 20.16
N GLU A 253 -7.08 9.01 20.00
CA GLU A 253 -7.57 10.05 20.90
C GLU A 253 -9.10 9.97 21.12
N ALA A 254 -9.86 9.77 20.06
CA ALA A 254 -11.31 9.66 20.16
C ALA A 254 -11.76 8.46 21.01
N ALA A 255 -11.11 7.29 20.85
CA ALA A 255 -11.43 6.11 21.65
C ALA A 255 -11.05 6.29 23.12
N LEU A 256 -9.89 6.87 23.39
CA LEU A 256 -9.42 7.16 24.75
C LEU A 256 -10.35 8.15 25.47
N THR A 257 -10.87 9.16 24.75
CA THR A 257 -11.84 10.12 25.29
C THR A 257 -13.12 9.44 25.76
N GLU A 258 -13.70 8.57 24.94
CA GLU A 258 -14.94 7.85 25.29
C GLU A 258 -14.69 6.80 26.40
N MET A 259 -13.55 6.11 26.40
CA MET A 259 -13.15 5.22 27.48
C MET A 259 -13.06 5.96 28.82
N ALA A 260 -12.41 7.12 28.82
CA ALA A 260 -12.24 7.94 30.01
C ALA A 260 -13.59 8.47 30.51
N ALA A 261 -14.46 8.94 29.61
CA ALA A 261 -15.80 9.41 29.98
C ALA A 261 -16.60 8.31 30.65
N ALA A 262 -16.62 7.08 30.11
CA ALA A 262 -17.32 5.95 30.70
C ALA A 262 -16.75 5.54 32.07
N ILE A 263 -15.44 5.52 32.24
CA ILE A 263 -14.81 5.16 33.53
C ILE A 263 -15.07 6.25 34.57
N ASN A 264 -14.96 7.53 34.21
CA ASN A 264 -15.21 8.65 35.12
C ASN A 264 -16.69 8.76 35.52
N ALA A 265 -17.64 8.29 34.70
CA ALA A 265 -19.07 8.22 35.03
C ALA A 265 -19.40 7.15 36.07
N ALA A 266 -18.45 6.28 36.45
CA ALA A 266 -18.64 5.20 37.41
C ALA A 266 -17.70 5.35 38.64
N PRO A 267 -17.86 6.42 39.47
CA PRO A 267 -16.96 6.69 40.57
C PRO A 267 -16.96 5.54 41.58
N GLY A 268 -15.78 5.19 42.09
CA GLY A 268 -15.60 4.10 43.06
C GLY A 268 -15.54 2.69 42.47
N LYS A 269 -15.86 2.51 41.19
CA LYS A 269 -15.65 1.23 40.50
C LYS A 269 -14.20 1.07 40.04
N LYS A 270 -13.79 -0.18 39.90
CA LYS A 270 -12.49 -0.54 39.37
C LYS A 270 -12.64 -1.30 38.03
N PHE A 271 -11.72 -1.08 37.12
CA PHE A 271 -11.74 -1.68 35.80
C PHE A 271 -10.38 -2.27 35.46
N LEU A 272 -10.38 -3.37 34.73
CA LEU A 272 -9.17 -3.85 34.04
C LEU A 272 -9.14 -3.24 32.65
N ILE A 273 -7.97 -2.76 32.25
CA ILE A 273 -7.66 -2.43 30.86
C ILE A 273 -6.88 -3.61 30.30
N VAL A 274 -7.55 -4.40 29.46
CA VAL A 274 -7.01 -5.68 29.01
C VAL A 274 -6.51 -5.58 27.56
N GLY A 275 -5.21 -5.80 27.36
CA GLY A 275 -4.60 -5.84 26.03
C GLY A 275 -4.62 -7.25 25.44
N HIS A 276 -4.91 -7.33 24.14
CA HIS A 276 -4.95 -8.58 23.36
C HIS A 276 -4.08 -8.42 22.10
N THR A 277 -3.55 -9.55 21.59
CA THR A 277 -2.87 -9.66 20.31
C THR A 277 -3.57 -10.69 19.42
N ASP A 278 -3.19 -10.73 18.17
CA ASP A 278 -3.42 -11.88 17.30
C ASP A 278 -2.35 -12.97 17.56
N ASN A 279 -2.33 -14.00 16.73
CA ASN A 279 -1.41 -15.13 16.84
C ASN A 279 -0.10 -14.97 16.06
N GLN A 280 0.21 -13.77 15.56
CA GLN A 280 1.49 -13.53 14.90
C GLN A 280 2.62 -13.45 15.95
N GLY A 281 3.68 -14.23 15.75
CA GLY A 281 4.78 -14.36 16.71
C GLY A 281 4.53 -15.40 17.82
N GLY A 282 5.44 -15.43 18.79
CA GLY A 282 5.42 -16.38 19.91
C GLY A 282 4.46 -15.98 21.04
N LEU A 283 4.14 -16.95 21.92
CA LEU A 283 3.24 -16.73 23.06
C LEU A 283 3.79 -15.66 24.04
N ASP A 284 5.02 -15.85 24.52
CA ASP A 284 5.63 -14.96 25.52
C ASP A 284 5.83 -13.52 25.02
N PRO A 285 6.36 -13.28 23.80
CA PRO A 285 6.39 -11.93 23.23
C PRO A 285 5.02 -11.25 23.15
N ASN A 286 3.99 -11.97 22.74
CA ASN A 286 2.63 -11.45 22.67
C ASN A 286 2.03 -11.14 24.03
N GLN A 287 2.30 -11.99 25.02
CA GLN A 287 1.91 -11.74 26.41
C GLN A 287 2.52 -10.44 26.93
N GLU A 288 3.80 -10.25 26.73
CA GLU A 288 4.50 -9.04 27.19
C GLU A 288 4.10 -7.80 26.38
N LEU A 289 3.93 -7.91 25.06
CA LEU A 289 3.47 -6.81 24.21
C LEU A 289 2.08 -6.32 24.63
N SER A 290 1.14 -7.25 24.86
CA SER A 290 -0.21 -6.93 25.28
C SER A 290 -0.26 -6.22 26.64
N LYS A 291 0.60 -6.65 27.58
CA LYS A 291 0.75 -6.02 28.90
C LYS A 291 1.30 -4.59 28.77
N ARG A 292 2.34 -4.39 27.97
CA ARG A 292 2.88 -3.03 27.73
C ARG A 292 1.85 -2.12 27.07
N ARG A 293 1.06 -2.61 26.10
CA ARG A 293 -0.02 -1.86 25.45
C ARG A 293 -1.10 -1.45 26.43
N ALA A 294 -1.55 -2.38 27.29
CA ALA A 294 -2.52 -2.09 28.32
C ALA A 294 -2.00 -1.04 29.33
N ALA A 295 -0.72 -1.13 29.69
CA ALA A 295 -0.08 -0.15 30.59
C ALA A 295 -0.02 1.25 29.93
N SER A 296 0.32 1.33 28.64
CA SER A 296 0.33 2.61 27.91
C SER A 296 -1.07 3.24 27.86
N VAL A 297 -2.11 2.44 27.64
CA VAL A 297 -3.52 2.93 27.66
C VAL A 297 -3.88 3.44 29.04
N ALA A 298 -3.62 2.67 30.10
CA ALA A 298 -3.92 3.09 31.47
C ALA A 298 -3.16 4.38 31.84
N ALA A 299 -1.89 4.49 31.48
CA ALA A 299 -1.08 5.68 31.70
C ALA A 299 -1.64 6.90 30.95
N ALA A 300 -2.06 6.74 29.70
CA ALA A 300 -2.67 7.81 28.90
C ALA A 300 -4.00 8.26 29.49
N LEU A 301 -4.88 7.33 29.91
CA LEU A 301 -6.16 7.63 30.55
C LEU A 301 -5.97 8.42 31.85
N ALA A 302 -4.98 8.05 32.68
CA ALA A 302 -4.69 8.75 33.91
C ALA A 302 -4.08 10.13 33.67
N ALA A 303 -3.08 10.23 32.77
CA ALA A 303 -2.32 11.45 32.59
C ALA A 303 -3.02 12.53 31.76
N LYS A 304 -3.83 12.15 30.78
CA LYS A 304 -4.44 13.08 29.81
C LYS A 304 -5.94 13.27 30.01
N TYR A 305 -6.63 12.30 30.61
CA TYR A 305 -8.10 12.29 30.70
C TYR A 305 -8.65 12.25 32.13
N ASN A 306 -7.79 12.51 33.12
CA ASN A 306 -8.15 12.59 34.54
C ASN A 306 -8.86 11.33 35.10
N VAL A 307 -8.58 10.14 34.55
CA VAL A 307 -9.05 8.89 35.11
C VAL A 307 -8.24 8.59 36.37
N PRO A 308 -8.86 8.34 37.54
CA PRO A 308 -8.09 7.99 38.74
C PRO A 308 -7.25 6.73 38.50
N ALA A 309 -5.93 6.82 38.71
CA ALA A 309 -5.03 5.69 38.48
C ALA A 309 -5.42 4.44 39.31
N ALA A 310 -6.00 4.65 40.50
CA ALA A 310 -6.48 3.56 41.34
C ALA A 310 -7.77 2.86 40.79
N ALA A 311 -8.45 3.47 39.81
CA ALA A 311 -9.65 2.92 39.19
C ALA A 311 -9.32 1.97 38.04
N ILE A 312 -8.10 1.93 37.52
CA ILE A 312 -7.73 1.16 36.34
C ILE A 312 -6.48 0.30 36.60
N ILE A 313 -6.57 -0.96 36.20
CA ILE A 313 -5.49 -1.94 36.36
C ILE A 313 -5.15 -2.51 34.97
N PRO A 314 -3.93 -2.30 34.46
CA PRO A 314 -3.54 -2.84 33.15
C PRO A 314 -3.23 -4.34 33.25
N VAL A 315 -3.77 -5.12 32.30
CA VAL A 315 -3.55 -6.56 32.18
C VAL A 315 -3.26 -6.91 30.72
N GLY A 316 -2.29 -7.79 30.47
CA GLY A 316 -2.06 -8.36 29.16
C GLY A 316 -2.45 -9.83 29.14
N VAL A 317 -3.12 -10.28 28.09
CA VAL A 317 -3.49 -11.70 27.90
C VAL A 317 -2.95 -12.27 26.59
N GLY A 318 -2.21 -11.46 25.83
CA GLY A 318 -1.62 -11.88 24.58
C GLY A 318 -2.66 -12.44 23.61
N MET A 319 -2.34 -13.56 22.98
CA MET A 319 -3.21 -14.26 22.05
C MET A 319 -4.14 -15.29 22.72
N ALA A 320 -4.13 -15.40 24.04
CA ALA A 320 -4.82 -16.49 24.76
C ALA A 320 -6.36 -16.39 24.75
N ALA A 321 -6.93 -15.24 24.40
CA ALA A 321 -8.37 -15.02 24.39
C ALA A 321 -8.86 -14.44 23.05
N PRO A 322 -8.81 -15.23 21.95
CA PRO A 322 -9.28 -14.79 20.65
C PRO A 322 -10.83 -14.70 20.65
N ILE A 323 -11.36 -13.71 19.94
CA ILE A 323 -12.81 -13.54 19.70
C ILE A 323 -13.18 -13.84 18.25
N ALA A 324 -12.19 -14.08 17.40
CA ALA A 324 -12.36 -14.50 16.02
C ALA A 324 -11.22 -15.47 15.62
N PRO A 325 -11.39 -16.29 14.60
CA PRO A 325 -10.32 -17.11 14.05
C PRO A 325 -9.12 -16.25 13.61
N ASN A 326 -7.90 -16.74 13.85
CA ASN A 326 -6.68 -16.05 13.40
C ASN A 326 -6.24 -16.49 11.99
N THR A 327 -7.11 -17.15 11.24
CA THR A 327 -6.83 -17.70 9.90
C THR A 327 -6.70 -16.63 8.82
N ASP A 328 -7.38 -15.51 9.00
CA ASP A 328 -7.40 -14.39 8.07
C ASP A 328 -7.12 -13.05 8.78
N ASP A 329 -6.87 -12.00 7.99
CA ASP A 329 -6.57 -10.66 8.54
C ASP A 329 -7.76 -10.03 9.25
N ALA A 330 -8.98 -10.34 8.83
CA ALA A 330 -10.19 -9.81 9.45
C ALA A 330 -10.37 -10.36 10.86
N GLY A 331 -10.15 -11.66 11.05
CA GLY A 331 -10.16 -12.30 12.36
C GLY A 331 -9.02 -11.81 13.25
N ARG A 332 -7.80 -11.74 12.71
CA ARG A 332 -6.65 -11.18 13.43
C ARG A 332 -6.88 -9.73 13.86
N ALA A 333 -7.48 -8.90 13.00
CA ALA A 333 -7.81 -7.50 13.35
C ALA A 333 -8.78 -7.39 14.53
N LYS A 334 -9.75 -8.30 14.65
CA LYS A 334 -10.66 -8.37 15.81
C LYS A 334 -9.93 -8.80 17.07
N ASN A 335 -8.90 -9.64 16.96
CA ASN A 335 -8.13 -10.10 18.11
C ASN A 335 -7.17 -9.02 18.62
N ARG A 336 -6.65 -8.13 17.79
CA ARG A 336 -5.84 -6.96 18.18
C ARG A 336 -6.73 -5.86 18.76
N ARG A 337 -7.08 -5.97 20.03
CA ARG A 337 -8.00 -5.06 20.70
C ARG A 337 -7.59 -4.72 22.14
N VAL A 338 -8.24 -3.73 22.70
CA VAL A 338 -8.24 -3.43 24.15
C VAL A 338 -9.65 -3.70 24.69
N GLU A 339 -9.77 -4.29 25.86
CA GLU A 339 -11.06 -4.43 26.54
C GLU A 339 -11.08 -3.62 27.84
N ILE A 340 -12.26 -3.09 28.20
CA ILE A 340 -12.57 -2.61 29.54
C ILE A 340 -13.40 -3.69 30.23
N VAL A 341 -12.95 -4.16 31.40
CA VAL A 341 -13.61 -5.20 32.18
C VAL A 341 -13.92 -4.65 33.56
N ALA A 342 -15.17 -4.70 33.99
CA ALA A 342 -15.56 -4.33 35.35
C ALA A 342 -15.06 -5.38 36.36
N MET A 343 -14.60 -4.91 37.53
CA MET A 343 -14.19 -5.76 38.65
C MET A 343 -15.31 -5.90 39.67
#